data_adf11203c5ed9772a05dcb9f2690d3bf
#
_entry.id   adf11203c5ed9772a05dcb9f2690d3bf
#
_cell.length_a   1.000
_cell.length_b   1.000
_cell.length_c   1.000
_cell.angle_alpha   90.00
_cell.angle_beta   90.00
_cell.angle_gamma   90.00
#
_symmetry.space_group_name_H-M   'P 1'
#
loop_
_entity.id
_entity.type
_entity.pdbx_description
1 polymer ?
#
loop_
_entity_poly.entity_id
_entity_poly.type
_entity_poly.pdbx_seq_one_letter_code
_entity_poly.pdbx_strand_id
1 'polypeptide(L)'
;MKMRLAFRVLTLAFAFALAVAQPSRAADTVTVDDTARFLAGMPPSADSPLAPLTKDPAWQRHARFFDQAFGQLEQRQLAKIRAWSDTNLAAPRPTMYYMFSGPDFLYADAFYGKATTYVLSALEPPGSVLDLARLPRGGVGAALYNVERSLSSILSFSFFITKQMRVDLHAGQISGTLPILYVFLARSGKTIHGVTPVALDENGLVISENLGKSAVRGVRIMFAANDGVERTLYYFSTDLSNPGVKASGFLKFCATLAPGNSLLKSASYLLHSGNFTTVRDFILANSATIIQDDSGIPLVYYNQKRWRFFPFGRYAGPIAEFPGRYQESYAELFRRAQPMDFGIGYRWRSHESNLLLAVKLPDDGSGVADAVAPDAPPPKPGRPRVPRPIEPQRGGLFFWFGR
;
A
#
# COMPACT_ATOMS: atom_id res chain seq x y z
N MET A 1 -36.93 55.46 -70.97
CA MET A 1 -35.81 54.87 -70.33
C MET A 1 -36.24 54.68 -68.87
N LYS A 2 -36.82 53.51 -68.51
CA LYS A 2 -37.36 53.24 -67.20
C LYS A 2 -36.78 51.90 -66.71
N MET A 3 -35.92 51.97 -65.72
CA MET A 3 -35.26 50.86 -65.07
C MET A 3 -36.17 50.32 -63.99
N ARG A 4 -36.58 49.05 -64.10
CA ARG A 4 -37.39 48.33 -63.07
C ARG A 4 -36.48 47.60 -62.14
N LEU A 5 -36.51 47.98 -60.87
CA LEU A 5 -35.82 47.31 -59.76
C LEU A 5 -36.64 46.10 -59.29
N ALA A 6 -36.07 44.90 -59.37
CA ALA A 6 -36.70 43.72 -58.86
C ALA A 6 -36.19 43.40 -57.48
N PHE A 7 -37.09 43.46 -56.48
CA PHE A 7 -36.86 43.01 -55.07
C PHE A 7 -36.92 41.49 -54.99
N ARG A 8 -35.83 40.85 -54.64
CA ARG A 8 -35.82 39.42 -54.26
C ARG A 8 -35.92 39.32 -52.74
N VAL A 9 -37.03 38.76 -52.23
CA VAL A 9 -37.26 38.41 -50.87
C VAL A 9 -36.54 37.07 -50.59
N LEU A 10 -35.55 37.07 -49.71
CA LEU A 10 -34.81 35.88 -49.28
C LEU A 10 -35.47 35.35 -48.01
N THR A 11 -36.23 34.26 -48.09
CA THR A 11 -36.84 33.54 -46.97
C THR A 11 -35.76 32.67 -46.29
N LEU A 12 -35.33 33.06 -45.06
CA LEU A 12 -34.42 32.25 -44.24
C LEU A 12 -35.26 31.18 -43.51
N ALA A 13 -35.13 29.91 -43.92
CA ALA A 13 -35.70 28.79 -43.19
C ALA A 13 -34.75 28.42 -42.01
N PHE A 14 -35.19 28.65 -40.79
CA PHE A 14 -34.51 28.23 -39.56
C PHE A 14 -34.80 26.72 -39.31
N ALA A 15 -33.87 25.84 -39.68
CA ALA A 15 -33.95 24.44 -39.36
C ALA A 15 -33.54 24.26 -37.86
N PHE A 16 -34.52 24.01 -37.02
CA PHE A 16 -34.31 23.62 -35.62
C PHE A 16 -33.87 22.13 -35.61
N ALA A 17 -32.57 21.89 -35.52
CA ALA A 17 -32.03 20.54 -35.32
C ALA A 17 -32.36 20.11 -33.87
N LEU A 18 -33.40 19.27 -33.69
CA LEU A 18 -33.56 18.50 -32.44
C LEU A 18 -32.36 17.58 -32.33
N ALA A 19 -31.43 17.91 -31.46
CA ALA A 19 -30.44 16.98 -30.98
C ALA A 19 -31.16 15.90 -30.14
N VAL A 20 -31.49 14.79 -30.78
CA VAL A 20 -31.92 13.58 -30.10
C VAL A 20 -30.71 13.10 -29.28
N ALA A 21 -30.75 13.33 -27.97
CA ALA A 21 -29.79 12.72 -27.07
C ALA A 21 -29.89 11.19 -27.25
N GLN A 22 -28.89 10.61 -27.91
CA GLN A 22 -28.81 9.16 -27.98
C GLN A 22 -28.68 8.64 -26.56
N PRO A 23 -29.50 7.66 -26.15
CA PRO A 23 -29.30 7.01 -24.85
C PRO A 23 -27.87 6.46 -24.83
N SER A 24 -27.09 6.91 -23.86
CA SER A 24 -25.77 6.35 -23.59
C SER A 24 -25.92 4.84 -23.47
N ARG A 25 -25.37 4.12 -24.45
CA ARG A 25 -25.39 2.66 -24.46
C ARG A 25 -24.59 2.23 -23.23
N ALA A 26 -25.24 1.49 -22.34
CA ALA A 26 -24.54 0.92 -21.16
C ALA A 26 -23.22 0.29 -21.63
N ALA A 27 -22.12 0.58 -20.93
CA ALA A 27 -20.83 0.05 -21.30
C ALA A 27 -20.91 -1.49 -21.28
N ASP A 28 -20.74 -2.13 -22.44
CA ASP A 28 -20.81 -3.60 -22.54
C ASP A 28 -19.67 -4.30 -21.75
N THR A 29 -18.70 -3.54 -21.25
CA THR A 29 -17.51 -4.04 -20.52
C THR A 29 -17.37 -3.40 -19.15
N VAL A 30 -17.13 -4.25 -18.16
CA VAL A 30 -16.82 -3.79 -16.78
C VAL A 30 -15.43 -3.15 -16.77
N THR A 31 -15.32 -1.92 -16.28
CA THR A 31 -14.01 -1.28 -16.10
C THR A 31 -13.27 -1.86 -14.89
N VAL A 32 -11.96 -1.69 -14.87
CA VAL A 32 -11.15 -2.11 -13.72
C VAL A 32 -11.51 -1.31 -12.47
N ASP A 33 -11.78 -0.02 -12.63
CA ASP A 33 -12.19 0.85 -11.51
C ASP A 33 -13.54 0.43 -10.93
N ASP A 34 -14.52 0.11 -11.79
CA ASP A 34 -15.81 -0.42 -11.34
C ASP A 34 -15.66 -1.72 -10.57
N THR A 35 -14.78 -2.61 -11.05
CA THR A 35 -14.46 -3.85 -10.35
C THR A 35 -13.86 -3.57 -8.97
N ALA A 36 -12.91 -2.65 -8.89
CA ALA A 36 -12.25 -2.28 -7.64
C ALA A 36 -13.24 -1.65 -6.65
N ARG A 37 -14.07 -0.73 -7.10
CA ARG A 37 -15.13 -0.10 -6.31
C ARG A 37 -16.12 -1.13 -5.79
N PHE A 38 -16.59 -2.03 -6.67
CA PHE A 38 -17.54 -3.09 -6.31
C PHE A 38 -16.97 -4.02 -5.23
N LEU A 39 -15.72 -4.49 -5.39
CA LEU A 39 -15.01 -5.32 -4.40
C LEU A 39 -14.75 -4.55 -3.08
N ALA A 40 -14.59 -3.25 -3.16
CA ALA A 40 -14.43 -2.38 -2.00
C ALA A 40 -15.76 -2.03 -1.29
N GLY A 41 -16.91 -2.58 -1.74
CA GLY A 41 -18.22 -2.23 -1.21
C GLY A 41 -18.63 -0.78 -1.52
N MET A 42 -18.08 -0.21 -2.58
CA MET A 42 -18.40 1.13 -3.09
C MET A 42 -19.20 1.01 -4.38
N PRO A 43 -20.22 1.85 -4.64
CA PRO A 43 -20.97 1.78 -5.88
C PRO A 43 -20.06 1.96 -7.11
N PRO A 44 -20.13 1.08 -8.10
CA PRO A 44 -19.53 1.31 -9.43
C PRO A 44 -20.25 2.44 -10.17
N SER A 45 -19.79 2.81 -11.34
CA SER A 45 -20.48 3.76 -12.23
C SER A 45 -21.92 3.30 -12.51
N ALA A 46 -22.84 4.24 -12.72
CA ALA A 46 -24.25 3.93 -12.90
C ALA A 46 -24.55 3.09 -14.17
N ASP A 47 -23.71 3.23 -15.20
CA ASP A 47 -23.76 2.51 -16.45
C ASP A 47 -22.97 1.19 -16.46
N SER A 48 -22.30 0.86 -15.36
CA SER A 48 -21.54 -0.38 -15.21
C SER A 48 -22.45 -1.60 -15.16
N PRO A 49 -22.08 -2.71 -15.83
CA PRO A 49 -22.77 -4.00 -15.67
C PRO A 49 -22.82 -4.52 -14.24
N LEU A 50 -21.97 -4.02 -13.33
CA LEU A 50 -21.96 -4.35 -11.90
C LEU A 50 -23.03 -3.55 -11.10
N ALA A 51 -23.53 -2.44 -11.63
CA ALA A 51 -24.46 -1.58 -10.89
C ALA A 51 -25.74 -2.31 -10.43
N PRO A 52 -26.39 -3.17 -11.24
CA PRO A 52 -27.57 -3.94 -10.77
C PRO A 52 -27.24 -4.89 -9.61
N LEU A 53 -26.02 -5.42 -9.52
CA LEU A 53 -25.58 -6.36 -8.48
C LEU A 53 -25.45 -5.70 -7.11
N THR A 54 -25.40 -4.36 -7.04
CA THR A 54 -25.37 -3.64 -5.75
C THR A 54 -26.70 -3.74 -4.99
N LYS A 55 -27.77 -4.17 -5.65
CA LYS A 55 -29.06 -4.46 -5.02
C LYS A 55 -29.09 -5.81 -4.29
N ASP A 56 -28.10 -6.67 -4.54
CA ASP A 56 -27.99 -7.98 -3.88
C ASP A 56 -27.76 -7.78 -2.36
N PRO A 57 -28.53 -8.46 -1.49
CA PRO A 57 -28.36 -8.36 -0.04
C PRO A 57 -26.95 -8.75 0.44
N ALA A 58 -26.23 -9.65 -0.24
CA ALA A 58 -24.85 -10.00 0.10
C ALA A 58 -23.92 -8.82 -0.14
N TRP A 59 -24.06 -8.13 -1.30
CA TRP A 59 -23.25 -6.94 -1.58
C TRP A 59 -23.57 -5.80 -0.60
N GLN A 60 -24.85 -5.59 -0.25
CA GLN A 60 -25.23 -4.56 0.71
C GLN A 60 -24.67 -4.81 2.12
N ARG A 61 -24.61 -6.08 2.56
CA ARG A 61 -23.94 -6.44 3.83
C ARG A 61 -22.44 -6.17 3.75
N HIS A 62 -21.79 -6.57 2.67
CA HIS A 62 -20.39 -6.32 2.39
C HIS A 62 -20.06 -4.82 2.41
N ALA A 63 -20.83 -4.00 1.71
CA ALA A 63 -20.66 -2.56 1.67
C ALA A 63 -20.70 -1.95 3.09
N ARG A 64 -21.74 -2.29 3.88
CA ARG A 64 -21.86 -1.81 5.27
C ARG A 64 -20.70 -2.27 6.15
N PHE A 65 -20.28 -3.53 6.02
CA PHE A 65 -19.11 -4.05 6.78
C PHE A 65 -17.84 -3.25 6.47
N PHE A 66 -17.55 -3.02 5.19
CA PHE A 66 -16.36 -2.27 4.79
C PHE A 66 -16.46 -0.78 5.15
N ASP A 67 -17.61 -0.15 5.02
CA ASP A 67 -17.78 1.24 5.44
C ASP A 67 -17.48 1.41 6.92
N GLN A 68 -17.98 0.50 7.75
CA GLN A 68 -17.69 0.51 9.18
C GLN A 68 -16.20 0.23 9.48
N ALA A 69 -15.64 -0.84 8.88
CA ALA A 69 -14.27 -1.27 9.18
C ALA A 69 -13.22 -0.27 8.70
N PHE A 70 -13.36 0.25 7.47
CA PHE A 70 -12.46 1.28 6.94
C PHE A 70 -12.66 2.63 7.64
N GLY A 71 -13.89 3.00 7.99
CA GLY A 71 -14.17 4.20 8.79
C GLY A 71 -13.50 4.17 10.17
N GLN A 72 -13.54 3.02 10.85
CA GLN A 72 -12.83 2.84 12.12
C GLN A 72 -11.31 2.89 11.95
N LEU A 73 -10.78 2.25 10.89
CA LEU A 73 -9.35 2.27 10.60
C LEU A 73 -8.86 3.67 10.25
N GLU A 74 -9.64 4.42 9.48
CA GLU A 74 -9.37 5.81 9.13
C GLU A 74 -9.20 6.67 10.38
N GLN A 75 -10.16 6.62 11.29
CA GLN A 75 -10.13 7.41 12.54
C GLN A 75 -9.02 6.96 13.49
N ARG A 76 -8.81 5.66 13.61
CA ARG A 76 -7.85 5.09 14.55
C ARG A 76 -6.40 5.30 14.12
N GLN A 77 -6.12 5.20 12.82
CA GLN A 77 -4.75 5.12 12.30
C GLN A 77 -4.50 6.00 11.06
N LEU A 78 -5.22 5.82 9.95
CA LEU A 78 -4.79 6.36 8.66
C LEU A 78 -4.78 7.89 8.60
N ALA A 79 -5.80 8.55 9.14
CA ALA A 79 -5.83 10.01 9.22
C ALA A 79 -4.68 10.57 10.04
N LYS A 80 -4.35 9.91 11.16
CA LYS A 80 -3.25 10.31 12.04
C LYS A 80 -1.89 10.07 11.40
N ILE A 81 -1.72 8.95 10.66
CA ILE A 81 -0.50 8.66 9.91
C ILE A 81 -0.28 9.74 8.83
N ARG A 82 -1.32 10.14 8.08
CA ARG A 82 -1.19 11.21 7.09
C ARG A 82 -0.80 12.54 7.72
N ALA A 83 -1.44 12.93 8.82
CA ALA A 83 -1.08 14.15 9.56
C ALA A 83 0.36 14.12 10.06
N TRP A 84 0.81 12.97 10.59
CA TRP A 84 2.19 12.75 10.98
C TRP A 84 3.15 12.84 9.78
N SER A 85 2.78 12.24 8.66
CA SER A 85 3.56 12.27 7.43
C SER A 85 3.71 13.69 6.89
N ASP A 86 2.62 14.45 6.82
CA ASP A 86 2.65 15.85 6.36
C ASP A 86 3.54 16.74 7.25
N THR A 87 3.66 16.41 8.53
CA THR A 87 4.51 17.15 9.48
C THR A 87 5.99 16.75 9.38
N ASN A 88 6.28 15.45 9.17
CA ASN A 88 7.63 14.90 9.35
C ASN A 88 8.34 14.56 8.03
N LEU A 89 7.62 14.50 6.91
CA LEU A 89 8.18 14.19 5.59
C LEU A 89 8.10 15.41 4.66
N ALA A 90 8.99 16.37 4.82
CA ALA A 90 8.94 17.66 4.11
C ALA A 90 8.99 17.52 2.58
N ALA A 91 9.85 16.66 2.04
CA ALA A 91 10.03 16.47 0.60
C ALA A 91 10.35 15.00 0.26
N PRO A 92 9.39 14.08 0.36
CA PRO A 92 9.65 12.68 0.04
C PRO A 92 10.00 12.53 -1.45
N ARG A 93 10.88 11.57 -1.74
CA ARG A 93 11.21 11.19 -3.12
C ARG A 93 9.96 10.65 -3.82
N PRO A 94 9.88 10.76 -5.16
CA PRO A 94 8.71 10.30 -5.92
C PRO A 94 8.51 8.78 -5.86
N THR A 95 9.58 8.01 -5.63
CA THR A 95 9.52 6.55 -5.50
C THR A 95 9.47 6.12 -4.04
N MET A 96 8.57 5.17 -3.73
CA MET A 96 8.55 4.51 -2.44
C MET A 96 8.65 2.99 -2.61
N TYR A 97 9.48 2.37 -1.77
CA TYR A 97 9.66 0.92 -1.69
C TYR A 97 8.99 0.39 -0.42
N TYR A 98 8.16 -0.62 -0.56
CA TYR A 98 7.62 -1.35 0.57
C TYR A 98 7.85 -2.85 0.38
N MET A 99 9.09 -3.24 0.58
CA MET A 99 9.51 -4.64 0.57
C MET A 99 8.96 -5.34 1.83
N PHE A 100 8.59 -6.61 1.73
CA PHE A 100 7.88 -7.38 2.76
C PHE A 100 6.45 -6.91 3.06
N SER A 101 5.83 -6.17 2.12
CA SER A 101 4.52 -5.52 2.35
C SER A 101 3.32 -6.46 2.20
N GLY A 102 3.44 -7.52 1.38
CA GLY A 102 2.22 -8.05 0.78
C GLY A 102 1.53 -6.98 -0.09
N PRO A 103 0.21 -7.03 -0.22
CA PRO A 103 -0.56 -6.02 -0.98
C PRO A 103 -0.86 -4.74 -0.17
N ASP A 104 -0.07 -4.38 0.82
CA ASP A 104 -0.35 -3.28 1.77
C ASP A 104 -0.14 -1.88 1.15
N PHE A 105 -0.88 -1.58 0.12
CA PHE A 105 -0.93 -0.23 -0.46
C PHE A 105 -1.50 0.80 0.53
N LEU A 106 -2.38 0.37 1.43
CA LEU A 106 -3.12 1.25 2.33
C LEU A 106 -2.19 2.08 3.24
N TYR A 107 -1.22 1.41 3.88
CA TYR A 107 -0.21 2.09 4.70
C TYR A 107 0.88 2.76 3.86
N ALA A 108 1.20 2.20 2.69
CA ALA A 108 2.11 2.86 1.75
C ALA A 108 1.59 4.25 1.34
N ASP A 109 0.32 4.35 0.97
CA ASP A 109 -0.34 5.61 0.61
C ASP A 109 -0.50 6.55 1.82
N ALA A 110 -0.83 6.01 2.99
CA ALA A 110 -0.99 6.83 4.21
C ALA A 110 0.31 7.53 4.61
N PHE A 111 1.47 6.84 4.50
CA PHE A 111 2.79 7.44 4.79
C PHE A 111 3.34 8.27 3.62
N TYR A 112 3.15 7.85 2.40
CA TYR A 112 3.78 8.45 1.22
C TYR A 112 2.76 8.80 0.12
N GLY A 113 1.63 9.40 0.49
CA GLY A 113 0.52 9.74 -0.43
C GLY A 113 0.90 10.65 -1.61
N LYS A 114 2.06 11.32 -1.53
CA LYS A 114 2.62 12.15 -2.61
C LYS A 114 3.57 11.39 -3.54
N ALA A 115 3.88 10.12 -3.26
CA ALA A 115 4.70 9.31 -4.16
C ALA A 115 3.98 9.09 -5.50
N THR A 116 4.73 9.11 -6.60
CA THR A 116 4.20 8.84 -7.94
C THR A 116 4.45 7.40 -8.39
N THR A 117 5.40 6.71 -7.74
CA THR A 117 5.73 5.31 -8.00
C THR A 117 5.83 4.53 -6.69
N TYR A 118 5.04 3.47 -6.61
CA TYR A 118 5.03 2.54 -5.49
C TYR A 118 5.56 1.19 -5.96
N VAL A 119 6.49 0.60 -5.20
CA VAL A 119 7.00 -0.75 -5.46
C VAL A 119 6.78 -1.61 -4.22
N LEU A 120 5.81 -2.50 -4.29
CA LEU A 120 5.45 -3.46 -3.26
C LEU A 120 5.93 -4.85 -3.63
N SER A 121 6.28 -5.67 -2.64
CA SER A 121 6.66 -7.05 -2.90
C SER A 121 6.38 -8.00 -1.74
N ALA A 122 6.13 -9.27 -2.08
CA ALA A 122 6.01 -10.39 -1.16
C ALA A 122 6.15 -11.72 -1.93
N LEU A 123 5.92 -12.84 -1.24
CA LEU A 123 5.94 -14.18 -1.85
C LEU A 123 4.63 -14.54 -2.56
N GLU A 124 3.53 -13.89 -2.19
CA GLU A 124 2.20 -14.16 -2.71
C GLU A 124 2.10 -13.74 -4.19
N PRO A 125 1.47 -14.57 -5.06
CA PRO A 125 1.31 -14.21 -6.48
C PRO A 125 0.33 -13.04 -6.64
N PRO A 126 0.46 -12.25 -7.73
CA PRO A 126 -0.52 -11.21 -8.06
C PRO A 126 -1.94 -11.77 -8.17
N GLY A 127 -2.08 -12.95 -8.78
CA GLY A 127 -3.38 -13.56 -9.02
C GLY A 127 -4.20 -12.84 -10.08
N SER A 128 -5.52 -12.96 -9.98
CA SER A 128 -6.45 -12.41 -10.96
C SER A 128 -7.81 -12.05 -10.35
N VAL A 129 -8.53 -11.17 -11.02
CA VAL A 129 -9.95 -10.90 -10.79
C VAL A 129 -10.69 -11.17 -12.09
N LEU A 130 -11.59 -12.15 -12.08
CA LEU A 130 -12.42 -12.47 -13.23
C LEU A 130 -13.57 -11.47 -13.36
N ASP A 131 -14.25 -11.50 -14.52
CA ASP A 131 -15.42 -10.68 -14.75
C ASP A 131 -16.56 -11.05 -13.78
N LEU A 132 -16.76 -10.21 -12.76
CA LEU A 132 -17.74 -10.42 -11.70
C LEU A 132 -19.18 -10.37 -12.21
N ALA A 133 -19.43 -9.69 -13.33
CA ALA A 133 -20.78 -9.63 -13.94
C ALA A 133 -21.21 -10.98 -14.51
N ARG A 134 -20.26 -11.87 -14.81
CA ARG A 134 -20.53 -13.20 -15.39
C ARG A 134 -20.56 -14.32 -14.34
N LEU A 135 -20.45 -13.99 -13.07
CA LEU A 135 -20.48 -15.00 -12.02
C LEU A 135 -21.87 -15.64 -11.90
N PRO A 136 -21.96 -16.95 -11.62
CA PRO A 136 -23.23 -17.62 -11.36
C PRO A 136 -23.87 -17.04 -10.08
N ARG A 137 -25.20 -17.24 -9.94
CA ARG A 137 -25.95 -16.85 -8.74
C ARG A 137 -25.26 -17.40 -7.47
N GLY A 138 -25.01 -16.55 -6.48
CA GLY A 138 -24.28 -16.89 -5.27
C GLY A 138 -22.75 -16.79 -5.38
N GLY A 139 -22.18 -16.78 -6.57
CA GLY A 139 -20.72 -16.65 -6.77
C GLY A 139 -20.18 -15.31 -6.30
N VAL A 140 -20.94 -14.24 -6.51
CA VAL A 140 -20.59 -12.88 -6.04
C VAL A 140 -20.49 -12.85 -4.53
N GLY A 141 -21.48 -13.39 -3.79
CA GLY A 141 -21.46 -13.41 -2.32
C GLY A 141 -20.27 -14.18 -1.76
N ALA A 142 -19.91 -15.32 -2.36
CA ALA A 142 -18.72 -16.09 -1.96
C ALA A 142 -17.41 -15.32 -2.23
N ALA A 143 -17.30 -14.65 -3.38
CA ALA A 143 -16.15 -13.82 -3.71
C ALA A 143 -15.95 -12.69 -2.71
N LEU A 144 -17.03 -11.94 -2.40
CA LEU A 144 -17.00 -10.84 -1.44
C LEU A 144 -16.62 -11.33 -0.02
N TYR A 145 -17.17 -12.46 0.41
CA TYR A 145 -16.84 -13.06 1.71
C TYR A 145 -15.34 -13.43 1.81
N ASN A 146 -14.76 -13.98 0.75
CA ASN A 146 -13.33 -14.29 0.71
C ASN A 146 -12.46 -13.03 0.82
N VAL A 147 -12.86 -11.93 0.18
CA VAL A 147 -12.20 -10.63 0.31
C VAL A 147 -12.29 -10.12 1.74
N GLU A 148 -13.46 -10.15 2.37
CA GLU A 148 -13.63 -9.76 3.78
C GLU A 148 -12.70 -10.53 4.71
N ARG A 149 -12.68 -11.85 4.58
CA ARG A 149 -11.81 -12.72 5.38
C ARG A 149 -10.34 -12.41 5.22
N SER A 150 -9.89 -12.23 3.98
CA SER A 150 -8.48 -11.95 3.69
C SER A 150 -8.01 -10.61 4.23
N LEU A 151 -8.93 -9.65 4.43
CA LEU A 151 -8.65 -8.33 5.00
C LEU A 151 -8.84 -8.24 6.52
N SER A 152 -9.42 -9.25 7.16
CA SER A 152 -9.78 -9.19 8.58
C SER A 152 -8.61 -8.82 9.50
N SER A 153 -7.40 -9.35 9.24
CA SER A 153 -6.23 -9.07 10.06
C SER A 153 -5.72 -7.63 9.92
N ILE A 154 -5.61 -7.11 8.72
CA ILE A 154 -5.09 -5.75 8.52
C ILE A 154 -6.10 -4.70 8.99
N LEU A 155 -7.39 -4.94 8.80
CA LEU A 155 -8.44 -4.04 9.28
C LEU A 155 -8.52 -4.02 10.81
N SER A 156 -8.22 -5.14 11.48
CA SER A 156 -8.24 -5.24 12.94
C SER A 156 -6.94 -4.81 13.59
N PHE A 157 -5.78 -5.16 12.99
CA PHE A 157 -4.48 -5.04 13.65
C PHE A 157 -3.56 -4.03 12.97
N SER A 158 -3.39 -3.99 11.70
CA SER A 158 -2.43 -3.19 10.93
C SER A 158 -1.38 -4.02 10.19
N PHE A 159 -1.52 -5.32 10.12
CA PHE A 159 -0.62 -6.20 9.35
C PHE A 159 -1.40 -7.38 8.77
N PHE A 160 -0.85 -8.01 7.73
CA PHE A 160 -1.42 -9.20 7.13
C PHE A 160 -0.96 -10.48 7.85
N ILE A 161 -1.89 -11.42 8.00
CA ILE A 161 -1.56 -12.82 8.23
C ILE A 161 -1.54 -13.49 6.85
N THR A 162 -0.38 -13.45 6.17
CA THR A 162 -0.25 -13.85 4.76
C THR A 162 -0.66 -15.30 4.51
N LYS A 163 -0.44 -16.20 5.47
CA LYS A 163 -0.91 -17.58 5.39
C LYS A 163 -2.44 -17.66 5.27
N GLN A 164 -3.18 -16.87 6.06
CA GLN A 164 -4.63 -16.84 6.00
C GLN A 164 -5.11 -16.25 4.66
N MET A 165 -4.53 -15.15 4.24
CA MET A 165 -4.83 -14.52 2.95
C MET A 165 -4.63 -15.50 1.78
N ARG A 166 -3.56 -16.31 1.79
CA ARG A 166 -3.32 -17.33 0.77
C ARG A 166 -4.40 -18.41 0.76
N VAL A 167 -4.91 -18.82 1.91
CA VAL A 167 -6.01 -19.80 1.99
C VAL A 167 -7.30 -19.21 1.43
N ASP A 168 -7.63 -17.98 1.83
CA ASP A 168 -8.90 -17.33 1.46
C ASP A 168 -8.95 -16.94 -0.03
N LEU A 169 -7.79 -16.64 -0.65
CA LEU A 169 -7.66 -16.24 -2.05
C LEU A 169 -6.90 -17.26 -2.92
N HIS A 170 -6.96 -18.55 -2.55
CA HIS A 170 -6.21 -19.59 -3.25
C HIS A 170 -6.90 -20.09 -4.53
N ALA A 171 -8.22 -20.15 -4.53
CA ALA A 171 -8.99 -20.73 -5.63
C ALA A 171 -10.29 -19.98 -5.85
N GLY A 172 -10.73 -19.90 -7.12
CA GLY A 172 -12.02 -19.35 -7.50
C GLY A 172 -11.91 -18.12 -8.39
N GLN A 173 -12.95 -17.28 -8.33
CA GLN A 173 -13.18 -16.16 -9.23
C GLN A 173 -12.22 -14.99 -8.99
N ILE A 174 -11.69 -14.90 -7.77
CA ILE A 174 -10.70 -13.91 -7.34
C ILE A 174 -9.57 -14.64 -6.61
N SER A 175 -8.33 -14.31 -6.96
CA SER A 175 -7.17 -14.99 -6.40
C SER A 175 -5.98 -14.05 -6.26
N GLY A 176 -5.06 -14.40 -5.35
CA GLY A 176 -3.82 -13.66 -5.12
C GLY A 176 -4.03 -12.30 -4.47
N THR A 177 -3.09 -11.40 -4.69
CA THR A 177 -3.04 -10.08 -4.03
C THR A 177 -3.81 -8.98 -4.77
N LEU A 178 -4.10 -9.17 -6.06
CA LEU A 178 -4.74 -8.15 -6.92
C LEU A 178 -6.11 -7.68 -6.39
N PRO A 179 -7.02 -8.56 -5.92
CA PRO A 179 -8.29 -8.13 -5.34
C PRO A 179 -8.10 -7.20 -4.13
N ILE A 180 -7.08 -7.44 -3.33
CA ILE A 180 -6.76 -6.62 -2.14
C ILE A 180 -6.23 -5.26 -2.56
N LEU A 181 -5.35 -5.20 -3.56
CA LEU A 181 -4.86 -3.95 -4.13
C LEU A 181 -6.00 -3.11 -4.70
N TYR A 182 -6.98 -3.73 -5.36
CA TYR A 182 -8.18 -3.05 -5.85
C TYR A 182 -8.98 -2.40 -4.70
N VAL A 183 -9.25 -3.17 -3.64
CA VAL A 183 -9.98 -2.65 -2.48
C VAL A 183 -9.23 -1.48 -1.86
N PHE A 184 -7.92 -1.59 -1.68
CA PHE A 184 -7.14 -0.54 -1.04
C PHE A 184 -7.02 0.72 -1.89
N LEU A 185 -6.82 0.59 -3.19
CA LEU A 185 -6.83 1.74 -4.11
C LEU A 185 -8.18 2.46 -4.05
N ALA A 186 -9.30 1.74 -4.21
CA ALA A 186 -10.64 2.33 -4.16
C ALA A 186 -10.93 2.99 -2.80
N ARG A 187 -10.63 2.31 -1.67
CA ARG A 187 -10.83 2.84 -0.31
C ARG A 187 -9.87 3.99 0.05
N SER A 188 -8.76 4.11 -0.65
CA SER A 188 -7.87 5.29 -0.56
C SER A 188 -8.26 6.43 -1.51
N GLY A 189 -9.45 6.36 -2.14
CA GLY A 189 -9.95 7.41 -3.03
C GLY A 189 -9.17 7.52 -4.35
N LYS A 190 -8.61 6.40 -4.84
CA LYS A 190 -7.90 6.36 -6.12
C LYS A 190 -8.82 5.84 -7.21
N THR A 191 -8.66 6.35 -8.43
CA THR A 191 -9.32 5.86 -9.64
C THR A 191 -8.34 5.04 -10.46
N ILE A 192 -8.66 3.80 -10.77
CA ILE A 192 -7.77 2.90 -11.50
C ILE A 192 -7.99 3.07 -13.00
N HIS A 193 -6.94 3.46 -13.71
CA HIS A 193 -6.98 3.67 -15.16
C HIS A 193 -6.58 2.42 -15.95
N GLY A 194 -5.74 1.55 -15.39
CA GLY A 194 -5.31 0.35 -16.06
C GLY A 194 -4.54 -0.60 -15.18
N VAL A 195 -4.64 -1.88 -15.52
CA VAL A 195 -3.92 -2.97 -14.86
C VAL A 195 -3.29 -3.85 -15.92
N THR A 196 -2.00 -4.07 -15.81
CA THR A 196 -1.23 -4.85 -16.77
C THR A 196 -0.40 -5.88 -16.02
N PRO A 197 -0.58 -7.19 -16.28
CA PRO A 197 0.36 -8.20 -15.85
C PRO A 197 1.76 -7.90 -16.44
N VAL A 198 2.77 -8.03 -15.61
CA VAL A 198 4.17 -7.78 -15.98
C VAL A 198 5.06 -8.85 -15.36
N ALA A 199 6.26 -9.00 -15.91
CA ALA A 199 7.31 -9.77 -15.30
C ALA A 199 8.64 -9.00 -15.36
N LEU A 200 9.61 -9.36 -14.54
CA LEU A 200 10.98 -8.87 -14.64
C LEU A 200 11.87 -9.99 -15.18
N ASP A 201 12.71 -9.65 -16.12
CA ASP A 201 13.79 -10.52 -16.52
C ASP A 201 14.95 -10.49 -15.50
N GLU A 202 15.99 -11.25 -15.71
CA GLU A 202 17.20 -11.29 -14.85
C GLU A 202 17.95 -9.95 -14.77
N ASN A 203 17.72 -9.04 -15.73
CA ASN A 203 18.32 -7.71 -15.79
C ASN A 203 17.44 -6.63 -15.14
N GLY A 204 16.23 -6.99 -14.70
CA GLY A 204 15.25 -6.07 -14.12
C GLY A 204 14.47 -5.27 -15.16
N LEU A 205 14.47 -5.69 -16.42
CA LEU A 205 13.63 -5.08 -17.44
C LEU A 205 12.20 -5.59 -17.29
N VAL A 206 11.24 -4.67 -17.39
CA VAL A 206 9.81 -5.02 -17.38
C VAL A 206 9.44 -5.61 -18.75
N ILE A 207 8.96 -6.82 -18.72
CA ILE A 207 8.55 -7.58 -19.90
C ILE A 207 7.07 -7.97 -19.81
N SER A 208 6.43 -8.27 -20.94
CA SER A 208 5.07 -8.83 -20.93
C SER A 208 5.07 -10.29 -20.47
N GLU A 209 3.99 -10.74 -19.84
CA GLU A 209 3.86 -11.95 -19.01
C GLU A 209 4.32 -13.28 -19.63
N ASN A 210 4.56 -13.37 -20.92
CA ASN A 210 4.76 -14.65 -21.65
C ASN A 210 6.19 -15.20 -21.68
N LEU A 211 7.09 -14.79 -20.80
CA LEU A 211 8.52 -15.13 -20.91
C LEU A 211 9.04 -15.89 -19.67
N GLY A 212 9.26 -17.17 -19.86
CA GLY A 212 10.19 -17.99 -19.08
C GLY A 212 9.81 -18.37 -17.63
N LYS A 213 10.34 -19.49 -17.15
CA LYS A 213 10.11 -20.02 -15.79
C LYS A 213 10.82 -19.22 -14.68
N SER A 214 11.77 -18.34 -15.00
CA SER A 214 12.61 -17.59 -14.05
C SER A 214 12.21 -16.13 -13.86
N ALA A 215 11.18 -15.64 -14.55
CA ALA A 215 10.76 -14.25 -14.44
C ALA A 215 10.04 -13.98 -13.12
N VAL A 216 10.38 -12.86 -12.48
CA VAL A 216 9.64 -12.35 -11.31
C VAL A 216 8.31 -11.80 -11.78
N ARG A 217 7.22 -12.48 -11.47
CA ARG A 217 5.86 -12.10 -11.89
C ARG A 217 5.33 -10.95 -11.04
N GLY A 218 4.60 -10.06 -11.67
CA GLY A 218 4.00 -8.91 -11.01
C GLY A 218 2.80 -8.35 -11.75
N VAL A 219 2.34 -7.22 -11.24
CA VAL A 219 1.31 -6.41 -11.87
C VAL A 219 1.70 -4.95 -11.79
N ARG A 220 1.44 -4.21 -12.85
CA ARG A 220 1.50 -2.76 -12.91
C ARG A 220 0.09 -2.20 -12.90
N ILE A 221 -0.21 -1.32 -11.96
CA ILE A 221 -1.50 -0.64 -11.84
C ILE A 221 -1.25 0.86 -12.04
N MET A 222 -1.93 1.45 -13.01
CA MET A 222 -1.94 2.90 -13.25
C MET A 222 -3.21 3.49 -12.63
N PHE A 223 -3.06 4.53 -11.85
CA PHE A 223 -4.16 5.15 -11.12
C PHE A 223 -3.93 6.65 -10.91
N ALA A 224 -5.01 7.40 -10.67
CA ALA A 224 -4.94 8.78 -10.24
C ALA A 224 -5.56 8.94 -8.84
N ALA A 225 -5.08 9.95 -8.11
CA ALA A 225 -5.74 10.45 -6.91
C ALA A 225 -6.60 11.68 -7.26
N ASN A 226 -7.26 12.25 -6.26
CA ASN A 226 -8.12 13.45 -6.44
C ASN A 226 -7.37 14.69 -6.92
N ASP A 227 -6.03 14.70 -6.85
CA ASP A 227 -5.17 15.76 -7.38
C ASP A 227 -4.94 15.65 -8.91
N GLY A 228 -5.49 14.63 -9.56
CA GLY A 228 -5.36 14.37 -10.99
C GLY A 228 -3.97 13.86 -11.42
N VAL A 229 -3.04 13.70 -10.48
CA VAL A 229 -1.70 13.20 -10.79
C VAL A 229 -1.75 11.71 -11.05
N GLU A 230 -1.25 11.28 -12.20
CA GLU A 230 -1.13 9.86 -12.53
C GLU A 230 0.03 9.22 -11.76
N ARG A 231 -0.23 8.03 -11.23
CA ARG A 231 0.68 7.26 -10.40
C ARG A 231 0.75 5.82 -10.87
N THR A 232 1.84 5.17 -10.53
CA THR A 232 2.06 3.75 -10.86
C THR A 232 2.35 2.95 -9.58
N LEU A 233 1.63 1.86 -9.42
CA LEU A 233 1.89 0.83 -8.43
C LEU A 233 2.41 -0.43 -9.12
N TYR A 234 3.59 -0.88 -8.75
CA TYR A 234 4.11 -2.19 -9.06
C TYR A 234 3.98 -3.10 -7.85
N TYR A 235 3.43 -4.29 -8.06
CA TYR A 235 3.50 -5.37 -7.09
C TYR A 235 4.22 -6.56 -7.73
N PHE A 236 5.24 -7.10 -7.05
CA PHE A 236 5.99 -8.25 -7.53
C PHE A 236 5.97 -9.39 -6.51
N SER A 237 5.71 -10.60 -7.03
CA SER A 237 5.88 -11.84 -6.26
C SER A 237 7.34 -12.27 -6.35
N THR A 238 8.10 -12.09 -5.26
CA THR A 238 9.55 -12.36 -5.27
C THR A 238 10.05 -12.80 -3.91
N ASP A 239 11.03 -13.72 -3.91
CA ASP A 239 11.80 -14.08 -2.73
C ASP A 239 12.87 -13.02 -2.46
N LEU A 240 12.79 -12.37 -1.31
CA LEU A 240 13.73 -11.34 -0.88
C LEU A 240 14.93 -11.89 -0.11
N SER A 241 15.06 -13.20 0.06
CA SER A 241 16.28 -13.82 0.61
C SER A 241 17.48 -13.60 -0.31
N ASN A 242 18.69 -13.69 0.23
CA ASN A 242 19.92 -13.52 -0.57
C ASN A 242 19.96 -14.41 -1.83
N PRO A 243 19.62 -15.70 -1.79
CA PRO A 243 19.51 -16.50 -3.00
C PRO A 243 18.43 -15.99 -3.97
N GLY A 244 17.24 -15.65 -3.45
CA GLY A 244 16.11 -15.20 -4.25
C GLY A 244 16.40 -13.92 -5.02
N VAL A 245 16.90 -12.87 -4.34
CA VAL A 245 17.22 -11.61 -5.02
C VAL A 245 18.41 -11.68 -5.97
N LYS A 246 19.37 -12.61 -5.74
CA LYS A 246 20.46 -12.86 -6.66
C LYS A 246 20.01 -13.55 -7.94
N ALA A 247 19.00 -14.42 -7.83
CA ALA A 247 18.42 -15.13 -8.96
C ALA A 247 17.39 -14.33 -9.75
N SER A 248 17.03 -13.13 -9.27
CA SER A 248 15.98 -12.30 -9.87
C SER A 248 16.48 -10.92 -10.27
N GLY A 249 15.79 -10.26 -11.23
CA GLY A 249 16.05 -8.87 -11.62
C GLY A 249 15.43 -7.82 -10.70
N PHE A 250 14.77 -8.22 -9.60
CA PHE A 250 13.94 -7.32 -8.81
C PHE A 250 14.73 -6.12 -8.24
N LEU A 251 15.87 -6.34 -7.59
CA LEU A 251 16.67 -5.23 -7.07
C LEU A 251 17.31 -4.38 -8.16
N LYS A 252 17.61 -4.95 -9.34
CA LYS A 252 18.07 -4.19 -10.51
C LYS A 252 16.96 -3.26 -11.00
N PHE A 253 15.72 -3.75 -11.10
CA PHE A 253 14.56 -2.91 -11.40
C PHE A 253 14.42 -1.78 -10.39
N CYS A 254 14.42 -2.09 -9.09
CA CYS A 254 14.32 -1.06 -8.05
C CYS A 254 15.44 -0.02 -8.16
N ALA A 255 16.66 -0.42 -8.52
CA ALA A 255 17.78 0.49 -8.70
C ALA A 255 17.57 1.52 -9.82
N THR A 256 16.81 1.19 -10.87
CA THR A 256 16.46 2.15 -11.95
C THR A 256 15.52 3.27 -11.47
N LEU A 257 14.84 3.06 -10.34
CA LEU A 257 13.90 4.02 -9.74
C LEU A 257 14.48 4.76 -8.54
N ALA A 258 15.73 4.48 -8.17
CA ALA A 258 16.41 5.05 -7.02
C ALA A 258 16.91 6.50 -7.29
N PRO A 259 17.15 7.31 -6.25
CA PRO A 259 16.83 7.03 -4.85
C PRO A 259 15.33 7.20 -4.54
N GLY A 260 14.83 6.36 -3.62
CA GLY A 260 13.44 6.40 -3.16
C GLY A 260 13.32 6.61 -1.65
N ASN A 261 12.15 6.26 -1.12
CA ASN A 261 11.90 6.14 0.32
C ASN A 261 11.52 4.70 0.62
N SER A 262 11.71 4.23 1.85
CA SER A 262 11.31 2.88 2.23
C SER A 262 10.38 2.87 3.43
N LEU A 263 9.40 1.96 3.40
CA LEU A 263 8.56 1.60 4.54
C LEU A 263 8.83 0.15 4.92
N LEU A 264 9.10 -0.10 6.19
CA LEU A 264 9.37 -1.43 6.75
C LEU A 264 8.48 -1.62 7.99
N LYS A 265 7.35 -2.26 7.81
CA LYS A 265 6.34 -2.47 8.84
C LYS A 265 6.01 -3.97 8.93
N SER A 266 6.10 -4.54 10.11
CA SER A 266 5.84 -5.99 10.31
C SER A 266 6.69 -6.88 9.40
N ALA A 267 7.95 -6.52 9.20
CA ALA A 267 8.88 -7.25 8.32
C ALA A 267 9.37 -8.58 8.91
N SER A 268 8.67 -9.11 9.93
CA SER A 268 8.95 -10.39 10.60
C SER A 268 10.39 -10.54 11.08
N TYR A 269 11.06 -9.43 11.35
CA TYR A 269 12.49 -9.38 11.74
C TYR A 269 13.42 -10.09 10.75
N LEU A 270 12.99 -10.26 9.48
CA LEU A 270 13.81 -10.91 8.44
C LEU A 270 15.10 -10.13 8.17
N LEU A 271 15.03 -8.80 8.22
CA LEU A 271 16.18 -7.93 8.01
C LEU A 271 17.22 -8.00 9.14
N HIS A 272 16.92 -8.69 10.27
CA HIS A 272 17.89 -9.02 11.31
C HIS A 272 18.74 -10.24 10.96
N SER A 273 18.31 -11.06 9.99
CA SER A 273 18.98 -12.29 9.60
C SER A 273 20.07 -12.06 8.54
N GLY A 274 21.15 -12.85 8.62
CA GLY A 274 22.19 -12.91 7.59
C GLY A 274 21.69 -13.35 6.22
N ASN A 275 20.52 -14.00 6.16
CA ASN A 275 19.92 -14.45 4.91
C ASN A 275 19.26 -13.33 4.07
N PHE A 276 19.15 -12.10 4.61
CA PHE A 276 18.51 -10.94 3.97
C PHE A 276 19.46 -9.73 3.87
N THR A 277 20.77 -9.97 3.87
CA THR A 277 21.78 -8.90 3.80
C THR A 277 21.68 -8.11 2.49
N THR A 278 21.50 -8.79 1.37
CA THR A 278 21.47 -8.15 0.04
C THR A 278 20.33 -7.13 -0.08
N VAL A 279 19.12 -7.49 0.35
CA VAL A 279 17.97 -6.56 0.32
C VAL A 279 18.12 -5.47 1.37
N ARG A 280 18.66 -5.76 2.55
CA ARG A 280 18.95 -4.77 3.59
C ARG A 280 19.93 -3.72 3.10
N ASP A 281 21.02 -4.15 2.50
CA ASP A 281 22.06 -3.26 1.98
C ASP A 281 21.54 -2.42 0.81
N PHE A 282 20.69 -3.01 -0.05
CA PHE A 282 19.98 -2.28 -1.10
C PHE A 282 19.12 -1.15 -0.52
N ILE A 283 18.30 -1.42 0.50
CA ILE A 283 17.43 -0.43 1.14
C ILE A 283 18.27 0.70 1.73
N LEU A 284 19.34 0.38 2.48
CA LEU A 284 20.26 1.38 3.06
C LEU A 284 20.95 2.22 2.00
N ALA A 285 21.35 1.63 0.87
CA ALA A 285 22.02 2.34 -0.22
C ALA A 285 21.07 3.28 -0.97
N ASN A 286 19.84 2.84 -1.25
CA ASN A 286 18.92 3.46 -2.21
C ASN A 286 17.75 4.22 -1.59
N SER A 287 17.68 4.34 -0.25
CA SER A 287 16.63 5.12 0.41
C SER A 287 17.16 6.47 0.89
N ALA A 288 16.40 7.54 0.63
CA ALA A 288 16.61 8.85 1.23
C ALA A 288 16.01 8.91 2.65
N THR A 289 14.85 8.26 2.83
CA THR A 289 14.22 8.07 4.15
C THR A 289 13.80 6.62 4.33
N ILE A 290 13.85 6.14 5.56
CA ILE A 290 13.31 4.83 5.96
C ILE A 290 12.39 5.05 7.14
N ILE A 291 11.11 4.68 6.98
CA ILE A 291 10.15 4.57 8.08
C ILE A 291 10.07 3.11 8.46
N GLN A 292 10.23 2.80 9.74
CA GLN A 292 10.16 1.41 10.20
C GLN A 292 9.61 1.27 11.61
N ASP A 293 9.02 0.10 11.91
CA ASP A 293 8.88 -0.39 13.27
C ASP A 293 10.14 -1.19 13.70
N ASP A 294 10.16 -1.73 14.90
CA ASP A 294 11.31 -2.50 15.41
C ASP A 294 11.59 -3.81 14.68
N SER A 295 10.69 -4.26 13.81
CA SER A 295 10.91 -5.43 12.94
C SER A 295 11.73 -5.12 11.68
N GLY A 296 12.00 -3.85 11.41
CA GLY A 296 12.79 -3.37 10.27
C GLY A 296 14.30 -3.63 10.39
N ILE A 297 15.11 -2.73 9.84
CA ILE A 297 16.57 -2.85 9.86
C ILE A 297 17.11 -2.50 11.25
N PRO A 298 17.90 -3.38 11.89
CA PRO A 298 18.56 -3.06 13.15
C PRO A 298 19.50 -1.87 13.07
N LEU A 299 19.53 -1.03 14.12
CA LEU A 299 20.36 0.18 14.15
C LEU A 299 21.85 -0.07 13.93
N VAL A 300 22.35 -1.25 14.29
CA VAL A 300 23.76 -1.63 14.12
C VAL A 300 24.22 -1.68 12.66
N TYR A 301 23.29 -1.79 11.70
CA TYR A 301 23.58 -1.81 10.27
C TYR A 301 23.56 -0.42 9.63
N TYR A 302 23.08 0.60 10.32
CA TYR A 302 23.11 1.96 9.81
C TYR A 302 24.48 2.60 10.06
N ASN A 303 25.04 3.28 9.06
CA ASN A 303 26.18 4.16 9.26
C ASN A 303 25.69 5.45 9.98
N GLN A 304 25.95 5.54 11.27
CA GLN A 304 25.48 6.64 12.12
C GLN A 304 25.97 8.03 11.69
N LYS A 305 27.06 8.12 10.92
CA LYS A 305 27.54 9.39 10.37
C LYS A 305 26.73 9.83 9.14
N ARG A 306 26.01 8.91 8.52
CA ARG A 306 25.20 9.15 7.31
C ARG A 306 23.72 9.12 7.52
N TRP A 307 23.24 8.85 8.74
CA TRP A 307 21.82 8.75 9.04
C TRP A 307 21.48 9.53 10.31
N ARG A 308 20.39 10.28 10.27
CA ARG A 308 19.77 10.92 11.41
C ARG A 308 18.50 10.17 11.78
N PHE A 309 18.26 9.99 13.09
CA PHE A 309 17.18 9.16 13.61
C PHE A 309 16.20 9.98 14.43
N PHE A 310 14.92 9.80 14.15
CA PHE A 310 13.81 10.44 14.84
C PHE A 310 12.86 9.33 15.34
N PRO A 311 12.93 8.95 16.61
CA PRO A 311 12.07 7.94 17.21
C PRO A 311 10.73 8.54 17.64
N PHE A 312 9.63 7.80 17.42
CA PHE A 312 8.27 8.14 17.83
C PHE A 312 7.61 6.97 18.53
N GLY A 313 6.81 7.25 19.57
CA GLY A 313 6.10 6.25 20.35
C GLY A 313 6.98 5.55 21.39
N ARG A 314 6.84 4.25 21.55
CA ARG A 314 7.49 3.50 22.63
C ARG A 314 8.02 2.16 22.14
N TYR A 315 9.30 1.90 22.32
CA TYR A 315 9.86 0.57 22.13
C TYR A 315 9.69 -0.26 23.42
N ALA A 316 8.84 -1.27 23.37
CA ALA A 316 8.59 -2.21 24.47
C ALA A 316 9.30 -3.57 24.27
N GLY A 317 10.22 -3.64 23.30
CA GLY A 317 10.87 -4.88 22.86
C GLY A 317 10.11 -5.58 21.71
N PRO A 318 10.70 -6.63 21.13
CA PRO A 318 10.09 -7.39 20.06
C PRO A 318 8.81 -8.12 20.55
N ILE A 319 8.01 -8.60 19.61
CA ILE A 319 6.86 -9.44 19.95
C ILE A 319 7.31 -10.81 20.52
N ALA A 320 6.40 -11.49 21.21
CA ALA A 320 6.71 -12.74 21.91
C ALA A 320 7.22 -13.86 20.99
N GLU A 321 6.82 -13.84 19.73
CA GLU A 321 7.26 -14.79 18.70
C GLU A 321 8.73 -14.62 18.30
N PHE A 322 9.35 -13.45 18.58
CA PHE A 322 10.73 -13.13 18.23
C PHE A 322 11.54 -12.58 19.41
N PRO A 323 11.58 -13.25 20.58
CA PRO A 323 12.17 -12.70 21.81
C PRO A 323 13.67 -12.39 21.68
N GLY A 324 14.38 -13.14 20.83
CA GLY A 324 15.81 -12.94 20.56
C GLY A 324 16.14 -11.75 19.66
N ARG A 325 15.16 -10.92 19.25
CA ARG A 325 15.33 -9.76 18.40
C ARG A 325 15.35 -8.42 19.16
N TYR A 326 15.53 -8.46 20.46
CA TYR A 326 15.70 -7.27 21.27
C TYR A 326 16.94 -6.47 20.83
N GLN A 327 16.79 -5.15 20.76
CA GLN A 327 17.86 -4.23 20.37
C GLN A 327 18.11 -3.20 21.48
N GLU A 328 19.23 -3.30 22.17
CA GLU A 328 19.58 -2.35 23.24
C GLU A 328 19.77 -0.94 22.69
N SER A 329 20.45 -0.79 21.55
CA SER A 329 20.64 0.51 20.90
C SER A 329 19.30 1.16 20.48
N TYR A 330 18.30 0.35 20.11
CA TYR A 330 16.97 0.85 19.80
C TYR A 330 16.25 1.30 21.07
N ALA A 331 16.35 0.52 22.15
CA ALA A 331 15.80 0.90 23.45
C ALA A 331 16.40 2.21 23.98
N GLU A 332 17.71 2.39 23.84
CA GLU A 332 18.40 3.64 24.22
C GLU A 332 17.92 4.83 23.38
N LEU A 333 17.83 4.67 22.05
CA LEU A 333 17.33 5.71 21.16
C LEU A 333 15.91 6.14 21.55
N PHE A 334 15.02 5.18 21.84
CA PHE A 334 13.62 5.43 22.18
C PHE A 334 13.39 6.04 23.56
N ARG A 335 14.41 6.21 24.39
CA ARG A 335 14.30 7.03 25.61
C ARG A 335 13.99 8.50 25.32
N ARG A 336 14.31 8.95 24.11
CA ARG A 336 14.07 10.32 23.62
C ARG A 336 12.96 10.39 22.57
N ALA A 337 12.14 9.36 22.48
CA ALA A 337 11.08 9.30 21.46
C ALA A 337 10.04 10.39 21.68
N GLN A 338 9.59 10.97 20.57
CA GLN A 338 8.46 11.89 20.54
C GLN A 338 7.14 11.11 20.74
N PRO A 339 6.09 11.75 21.28
CA PRO A 339 4.79 11.13 21.38
C PRO A 339 4.24 10.73 20.01
N MET A 340 3.50 9.60 19.98
CA MET A 340 2.77 9.12 18.81
C MET A 340 1.39 8.66 19.24
N ASP A 341 0.36 9.10 18.53
CA ASP A 341 -1.05 8.84 18.88
C ASP A 341 -1.73 7.78 17.99
N PHE A 342 -0.94 7.10 17.14
CA PHE A 342 -1.36 5.96 16.33
C PHE A 342 -0.42 4.77 16.53
N GLY A 343 -0.86 3.59 16.10
CA GLY A 343 -0.02 2.40 16.15
C GLY A 343 0.18 1.79 14.77
N ILE A 344 1.31 1.11 14.58
CA ILE A 344 1.66 0.39 13.35
C ILE A 344 2.29 -0.96 13.67
N GLY A 345 2.35 -1.80 12.66
CA GLY A 345 3.07 -3.07 12.72
C GLY A 345 2.47 -4.05 13.71
N TYR A 346 3.30 -4.90 14.25
CA TYR A 346 2.88 -5.91 15.23
C TYR A 346 2.33 -5.31 16.52
N ARG A 347 2.84 -4.13 16.90
CA ARG A 347 2.37 -3.37 18.07
C ARG A 347 1.44 -2.25 17.66
N TRP A 348 0.31 -2.62 17.08
CA TRP A 348 -0.67 -1.74 16.45
C TRP A 348 -1.42 -0.79 17.41
N ARG A 349 -1.31 -0.99 18.73
CA ARG A 349 -1.87 -0.06 19.72
C ARG A 349 -0.90 1.11 19.95
N SER A 350 -1.40 2.35 19.93
CA SER A 350 -0.56 3.55 20.00
C SER A 350 0.37 3.60 21.22
N HIS A 351 -0.10 3.14 22.38
CA HIS A 351 0.70 3.15 23.63
C HIS A 351 1.80 2.08 23.70
N GLU A 352 1.81 1.13 22.75
CA GLU A 352 2.83 0.07 22.65
C GLU A 352 3.64 0.16 21.35
N SER A 353 3.24 1.03 20.44
CA SER A 353 3.80 1.11 19.10
C SER A 353 5.06 1.96 19.06
N ASN A 354 5.95 1.60 18.17
CA ASN A 354 7.16 2.33 17.87
C ASN A 354 7.26 2.61 16.38
N LEU A 355 7.81 3.77 16.04
CA LEU A 355 8.13 4.18 14.69
C LEU A 355 9.46 4.92 14.69
N LEU A 356 10.36 4.49 13.83
CA LEU A 356 11.62 5.17 13.57
C LEU A 356 11.59 5.79 12.19
N LEU A 357 11.77 7.10 12.11
CA LEU A 357 12.11 7.79 10.87
C LEU A 357 13.63 7.95 10.82
N ALA A 358 14.27 7.28 9.85
CA ALA A 358 15.68 7.46 9.55
C ALA A 358 15.82 8.29 8.27
N VAL A 359 16.57 9.39 8.33
CA VAL A 359 16.81 10.31 7.20
C VAL A 359 18.28 10.26 6.82
N LYS A 360 18.56 10.01 5.54
CA LYS A 360 19.91 9.95 5.02
C LYS A 360 20.48 11.35 4.84
N LEU A 361 21.66 11.59 5.35
CA LEU A 361 22.38 12.86 5.20
C LEU A 361 23.01 12.93 3.79
N PRO A 362 23.14 14.13 3.21
CA PRO A 362 23.88 14.34 1.96
C PRO A 362 25.34 13.92 2.11
N ASP A 363 25.97 13.55 0.99
CA ASP A 363 27.38 13.09 0.97
C ASP A 363 28.39 14.22 1.19
N ASP A 364 28.00 15.47 0.99
CA ASP A 364 28.85 16.67 1.04
C ASP A 364 28.96 17.32 2.43
N GLY A 365 28.39 16.70 3.46
CA GLY A 365 28.40 17.27 4.82
C GLY A 365 27.57 18.57 4.98
N SER A 366 26.92 19.06 3.91
CA SER A 366 25.92 20.13 4.03
C SER A 366 24.73 19.58 4.78
N GLY A 367 24.68 19.89 6.08
CA GLY A 367 23.60 19.48 6.96
C GLY A 367 22.28 20.00 6.38
N VAL A 368 21.34 19.09 6.08
CA VAL A 368 19.99 19.47 5.69
C VAL A 368 19.37 20.23 6.85
N ALA A 369 19.38 21.54 6.76
CA ALA A 369 18.71 22.42 7.71
C ALA A 369 17.17 22.28 7.63
N ASP A 370 16.63 21.64 6.57
CA ASP A 370 15.22 21.69 6.22
C ASP A 370 14.43 20.38 6.42
N ALA A 371 15.03 19.30 6.93
CA ALA A 371 14.27 18.12 7.36
C ALA A 371 14.07 18.19 8.90
N VAL A 372 13.46 19.25 9.36
CA VAL A 372 13.26 19.49 10.81
C VAL A 372 11.93 18.91 11.23
N ALA A 373 11.98 17.87 12.06
CA ALA A 373 10.92 17.67 13.04
C ALA A 373 10.93 18.89 13.99
N PRO A 374 9.77 19.49 14.34
CA PRO A 374 9.75 20.70 15.16
C PRO A 374 10.42 20.44 16.51
N ASP A 375 11.18 21.43 17.00
CA ASP A 375 11.75 21.46 18.35
C ASP A 375 10.64 21.33 19.38
N ALA A 376 10.38 20.10 19.83
CA ALA A 376 9.56 19.87 21.02
C ALA A 376 10.49 19.92 22.26
N PRO A 377 10.14 20.67 23.31
CA PRO A 377 10.92 20.70 24.50
C PRO A 377 10.99 19.30 25.15
N PRO A 378 12.14 18.91 25.76
CA PRO A 378 12.30 17.58 26.30
C PRO A 378 11.29 17.33 27.43
N PRO A 379 10.62 16.16 27.45
CA PRO A 379 9.73 15.81 28.55
C PRO A 379 10.52 15.65 29.84
N LYS A 380 9.96 16.15 30.94
CA LYS A 380 10.56 16.01 32.28
C LYS A 380 10.74 14.52 32.62
N PRO A 381 11.86 14.12 33.24
CA PRO A 381 12.16 12.72 33.55
C PRO A 381 11.13 12.15 34.52
N GLY A 382 10.32 11.21 34.03
CA GLY A 382 9.43 10.39 34.85
C GLY A 382 10.21 9.26 35.51
N ARG A 383 9.89 8.97 36.77
CA ARG A 383 10.51 7.89 37.57
C ARG A 383 10.40 6.53 36.87
N PRO A 384 11.43 5.67 36.89
CA PRO A 384 11.39 4.36 36.25
C PRO A 384 10.35 3.47 36.93
N ARG A 385 9.39 2.96 36.12
CA ARG A 385 8.49 1.87 36.54
C ARG A 385 9.13 0.54 36.16
N VAL A 386 9.34 -0.31 37.14
CA VAL A 386 9.74 -1.71 36.95
C VAL A 386 8.65 -2.43 36.15
N PRO A 387 8.97 -3.15 35.06
CA PRO A 387 7.97 -3.90 34.29
C PRO A 387 7.39 -5.04 35.13
N ARG A 388 6.06 -5.15 35.20
CA ARG A 388 5.40 -6.36 35.71
C ARG A 388 5.54 -7.49 34.66
N PRO A 389 5.70 -8.76 35.09
CA PRO A 389 5.66 -9.90 34.17
C PRO A 389 4.32 -9.92 33.41
N ILE A 390 4.38 -10.08 32.12
CA ILE A 390 3.20 -10.19 31.24
C ILE A 390 2.71 -11.64 31.37
N GLU A 391 1.49 -11.84 31.90
CA GLU A 391 0.81 -13.13 31.82
C GLU A 391 0.57 -13.50 30.35
N PRO A 392 0.78 -14.77 29.95
CA PRO A 392 0.57 -15.20 28.58
C PRO A 392 -0.92 -15.19 28.25
N GLN A 393 -1.34 -14.28 27.34
CA GLN A 393 -2.65 -14.36 26.75
C GLN A 393 -2.75 -15.63 25.89
N ARG A 394 -3.65 -16.55 26.28
CA ARG A 394 -4.02 -17.74 25.50
C ARG A 394 -4.74 -17.30 24.23
N GLY A 395 -4.00 -17.30 23.14
CA GLY A 395 -4.48 -16.98 21.80
C GLY A 395 -3.29 -17.08 20.85
N GLY A 396 -2.81 -18.29 20.60
CA GLY A 396 -1.60 -18.56 19.84
C GLY A 396 -1.77 -18.20 18.36
N LEU A 397 -1.17 -17.11 17.93
CA LEU A 397 -0.84 -16.86 16.53
C LEU A 397 0.39 -17.71 16.17
N PHE A 398 0.16 -18.91 15.65
CA PHE A 398 1.24 -19.77 15.15
C PHE A 398 1.78 -19.19 13.83
N PHE A 399 2.92 -18.52 13.87
CA PHE A 399 3.72 -18.25 12.68
C PHE A 399 4.59 -19.48 12.38
N TRP A 400 4.23 -20.21 11.34
CA TRP A 400 5.06 -21.31 10.83
C TRP A 400 5.84 -20.78 9.62
N PHE A 401 7.16 -20.66 9.79
CA PHE A 401 8.08 -20.57 8.67
C PHE A 401 8.28 -22.00 8.13
N GLY A 402 7.69 -22.29 6.97
CA GLY A 402 7.96 -23.52 6.26
C GLY A 402 9.42 -23.59 5.81
N ARG A 403 10.00 -24.79 5.93
CA ARG A 403 11.27 -25.15 5.31
C ARG A 403 11.13 -25.18 3.80
#